data_56d1f0a77647e2352d69dd079254e6a4
#
_entry.id   56d1f0a77647e2352d69dd079254e6a4
#
_cell.length_a   1.000
_cell.length_b   1.000
_cell.length_c   1.000
_cell.angle_alpha   90.00
_cell.angle_beta   90.00
_cell.angle_gamma   90.00
#
_symmetry.space_group_name_H-M   'P 1'
#
loop_
_entity.id
_entity.type
_entity.pdbx_description
1 polymer ?
#
loop_
_entity_poly.entity_id
_entity_poly.type
_entity_poly.pdbx_seq_one_letter_code
_entity_poly.pdbx_strand_id
1 'polypeptide(L)'
;MMERKKKLKLIQLSLLIFGILIIYITYYNKDSDLDKEFLSKTVKDKLEKQKTETSSDQPELFREVFFTGLDLNGNRYSIKSEEAFLDEIKPEIVYMKNVHAIFYFKNSDTLDVFSDEGVYNNKSFDMKFEKNVKAKYQETDLFAEKAEYSNSKSFLVISDEVKINDIKGNLIADKLIFDIKKKKLDITSFNNGKINANVKLNEKRF
;
A
#
# COMPACT_ATOMS: atom_id res chain seq x y z
N MET A 1 3.48 67.18 -6.07
CA MET A 1 3.43 66.33 -4.86
C MET A 1 2.25 65.36 -4.88
N MET A 2 1.86 64.95 -6.07
CA MET A 2 0.71 64.07 -6.33
C MET A 2 1.11 62.62 -6.65
N GLU A 3 2.35 62.30 -6.50
CA GLU A 3 2.89 61.09 -7.10
C GLU A 3 3.04 59.88 -6.16
N ARG A 4 3.21 60.13 -4.88
CA ARG A 4 3.39 59.00 -3.93
C ARG A 4 2.13 58.10 -3.79
N LYS A 5 0.94 58.70 -3.69
CA LYS A 5 -0.33 57.95 -3.58
C LYS A 5 -0.69 57.21 -4.87
N LYS A 6 -0.37 57.80 -6.04
CA LYS A 6 -0.58 57.11 -7.32
C LYS A 6 0.42 55.97 -7.52
N LYS A 7 1.70 56.15 -7.14
CA LYS A 7 2.73 55.08 -7.19
C LYS A 7 2.36 53.92 -6.25
N LEU A 8 1.86 54.21 -5.03
CA LEU A 8 1.43 53.18 -4.10
C LEU A 8 0.24 52.36 -4.65
N LYS A 9 -0.76 53.03 -5.24
CA LYS A 9 -1.90 52.33 -5.87
C LYS A 9 -1.44 51.51 -7.08
N LEU A 10 -0.47 51.98 -7.84
CA LEU A 10 0.07 51.26 -8.99
C LEU A 10 0.86 50.00 -8.57
N ILE A 11 1.63 50.11 -7.47
CA ILE A 11 2.33 48.97 -6.87
C ILE A 11 1.33 47.93 -6.31
N GLN A 12 0.28 48.39 -5.61
CA GLN A 12 -0.77 47.49 -5.08
C GLN A 12 -1.52 46.77 -6.21
N LEU A 13 -1.84 47.49 -7.30
CA LEU A 13 -2.49 46.91 -8.47
C LEU A 13 -1.59 45.89 -9.19
N SER A 14 -0.30 46.21 -9.33
CA SER A 14 0.68 45.26 -9.90
C SER A 14 0.83 44.00 -9.08
N LEU A 15 0.84 44.12 -7.74
CA LEU A 15 0.95 42.98 -6.82
C LEU A 15 -0.31 42.11 -6.86
N LEU A 16 -1.49 42.73 -7.02
CA LEU A 16 -2.75 42.03 -7.16
C LEU A 16 -2.83 41.24 -8.48
N ILE A 17 -2.40 41.89 -9.59
CA ILE A 17 -2.32 41.23 -10.91
C ILE A 17 -1.33 40.06 -10.87
N PHE A 18 -0.16 40.29 -10.22
CA PHE A 18 0.85 39.20 -10.07
C PHE A 18 0.34 38.04 -9.25
N GLY A 19 -0.43 38.29 -8.16
CA GLY A 19 -1.07 37.26 -7.38
C GLY A 19 -2.10 36.43 -8.19
N ILE A 20 -2.95 37.15 -8.99
CA ILE A 20 -3.92 36.48 -9.86
C ILE A 20 -3.19 35.66 -10.95
N LEU A 21 -2.09 36.16 -11.48
CA LEU A 21 -1.29 35.47 -12.49
C LEU A 21 -0.64 34.20 -11.94
N ILE A 22 -0.16 34.21 -10.70
CA ILE A 22 0.36 33.01 -10.03
C ILE A 22 -0.77 31.98 -9.83
N ILE A 23 -1.94 32.42 -9.35
CA ILE A 23 -3.11 31.54 -9.18
C ILE A 23 -3.53 30.96 -10.54
N TYR A 24 -3.56 31.77 -11.59
CA TYR A 24 -3.91 31.34 -12.94
C TYR A 24 -2.90 30.30 -13.47
N ILE A 25 -1.60 30.54 -13.34
CA ILE A 25 -0.56 29.59 -13.74
C ILE A 25 -0.65 28.31 -12.93
N THR A 26 -0.88 28.39 -11.61
CA THR A 26 -0.98 27.23 -10.72
C THR A 26 -2.24 26.41 -11.00
N TYR A 27 -3.36 27.05 -11.35
CA TYR A 27 -4.62 26.35 -11.64
C TYR A 27 -4.75 25.91 -13.09
N TYR A 28 -4.23 26.69 -14.04
CA TYR A 28 -4.30 26.35 -15.46
C TYR A 28 -3.24 25.33 -15.89
N ASN A 29 -2.08 25.32 -15.23
CA ASN A 29 -1.05 24.29 -15.41
C ASN A 29 -1.25 23.06 -14.49
N LYS A 30 -2.44 22.86 -13.89
CA LYS A 30 -2.74 21.67 -13.10
C LYS A 30 -3.10 20.45 -13.94
N ASP A 31 -2.96 20.53 -15.25
CA ASP A 31 -2.77 19.38 -16.14
C ASP A 31 -1.28 19.08 -16.30
N SER A 32 -0.58 18.93 -15.16
CA SER A 32 0.77 18.37 -15.18
C SER A 32 0.63 16.85 -15.33
N ASP A 33 0.56 16.44 -16.59
CA ASP A 33 0.68 15.06 -17.08
C ASP A 33 1.99 14.35 -16.67
N LEU A 34 2.83 14.97 -15.86
CA LEU A 34 4.13 14.41 -15.49
C LEU A 34 4.03 13.16 -14.63
N ASP A 35 3.03 13.06 -13.74
CA ASP A 35 2.84 11.85 -12.92
C ASP A 35 2.03 10.77 -13.64
N LYS A 36 1.20 11.15 -14.62
CA LYS A 36 0.46 10.20 -15.47
C LYS A 36 1.31 9.64 -16.60
N GLU A 37 2.28 10.39 -17.09
CA GLU A 37 3.08 10.00 -18.25
C GLU A 37 4.17 8.98 -17.89
N PHE A 38 4.74 9.04 -16.69
CA PHE A 38 5.80 8.10 -16.28
C PHE A 38 5.26 6.69 -15.96
N LEU A 39 4.04 6.61 -15.37
CA LEU A 39 3.37 5.31 -15.12
C LEU A 39 2.58 4.80 -16.32
N SER A 40 2.11 5.72 -17.19
CA SER A 40 1.23 5.39 -18.32
C SER A 40 1.96 4.83 -19.53
N LYS A 41 3.15 5.34 -19.90
CA LYS A 41 3.84 4.90 -21.13
C LYS A 41 4.37 3.48 -21.01
N THR A 42 5.08 3.14 -19.93
CA THR A 42 5.67 1.80 -19.78
C THR A 42 4.61 0.72 -19.63
N VAL A 43 3.47 1.06 -19.01
CA VAL A 43 2.33 0.15 -18.85
C VAL A 43 1.50 0.10 -20.13
N LYS A 44 1.25 1.24 -20.81
CA LYS A 44 0.52 1.26 -22.08
C LYS A 44 1.25 0.53 -23.21
N ASP A 45 2.54 0.75 -23.36
CA ASP A 45 3.34 0.09 -24.39
C ASP A 45 3.44 -1.44 -24.17
N LYS A 46 3.43 -1.88 -22.90
CA LYS A 46 3.31 -3.31 -22.57
C LYS A 46 1.88 -3.85 -22.80
N LEU A 47 0.86 -3.06 -22.50
CA LEU A 47 -0.55 -3.41 -22.72
C LEU A 47 -0.92 -3.49 -24.20
N GLU A 48 -0.44 -2.56 -25.04
CA GLU A 48 -0.71 -2.59 -26.49
C GLU A 48 -0.04 -3.76 -27.20
N LYS A 49 1.16 -4.17 -26.74
CA LYS A 49 1.84 -5.36 -27.29
C LYS A 49 1.16 -6.68 -26.89
N GLN A 50 0.47 -6.74 -25.77
CA GLN A 50 -0.28 -7.93 -25.34
C GLN A 50 -1.68 -8.02 -25.94
N LYS A 51 -2.31 -6.89 -26.32
CA LYS A 51 -3.63 -6.89 -26.99
C LYS A 51 -3.67 -7.55 -28.36
N THR A 52 -2.54 -7.77 -28.99
CA THR A 52 -2.48 -8.32 -30.35
C THR A 52 -2.56 -9.85 -30.41
N GLU A 53 -2.57 -10.55 -29.27
CA GLU A 53 -2.54 -12.02 -29.25
C GLU A 53 -3.73 -12.73 -28.60
N THR A 54 -4.76 -12.00 -28.13
CA THR A 54 -5.87 -12.68 -27.43
C THR A 54 -7.23 -12.24 -27.96
N SER A 55 -7.74 -12.96 -28.93
CA SER A 55 -9.17 -13.10 -29.20
C SER A 55 -9.68 -14.27 -28.38
N SER A 56 -10.45 -14.04 -27.33
CA SER A 56 -11.51 -14.90 -26.79
C SER A 56 -11.76 -14.63 -25.30
N ASP A 57 -12.95 -14.83 -24.84
CA ASP A 57 -13.62 -14.95 -23.53
C ASP A 57 -12.77 -15.32 -22.26
N GLN A 58 -11.52 -14.93 -22.18
CA GLN A 58 -10.69 -15.13 -21.00
C GLN A 58 -10.33 -13.79 -20.36
N PRO A 59 -10.33 -13.70 -19.03
CA PRO A 59 -9.92 -12.48 -18.32
C PRO A 59 -8.52 -12.05 -18.77
N GLU A 60 -8.36 -10.74 -18.98
CA GLU A 60 -7.09 -10.16 -19.42
C GLU A 60 -5.97 -10.47 -18.40
N LEU A 61 -5.04 -11.34 -18.80
CA LEU A 61 -3.92 -11.78 -17.95
C LEU A 61 -2.71 -10.88 -18.16
N PHE A 62 -2.25 -10.26 -17.07
CA PHE A 62 -1.02 -9.47 -17.03
C PHE A 62 0.09 -10.30 -16.36
N ARG A 63 1.31 -10.19 -16.86
CA ARG A 63 2.49 -10.85 -16.29
C ARG A 63 3.49 -9.83 -15.74
N GLU A 64 4.23 -10.21 -14.71
CA GLU A 64 5.26 -9.39 -14.07
C GLU A 64 4.74 -8.00 -13.68
N VAL A 65 3.61 -7.98 -12.98
CA VAL A 65 2.94 -6.74 -12.61
C VAL A 65 3.63 -6.08 -11.42
N PHE A 66 3.73 -4.76 -11.48
CA PHE A 66 4.30 -3.96 -10.41
C PHE A 66 3.41 -2.74 -10.10
N PHE A 67 2.94 -2.66 -8.87
CA PHE A 67 2.19 -1.52 -8.34
C PHE A 67 2.99 -0.78 -7.27
N THR A 68 2.81 0.52 -7.19
CA THR A 68 3.30 1.34 -6.07
C THR A 68 2.19 2.25 -5.58
N GLY A 69 2.18 2.53 -4.29
CA GLY A 69 1.20 3.42 -3.69
C GLY A 69 1.65 3.99 -2.36
N LEU A 70 0.77 4.78 -1.76
CA LEU A 70 0.92 5.30 -0.41
C LEU A 70 -0.25 4.83 0.45
N ASP A 71 0.03 4.43 1.69
CA ASP A 71 -0.99 4.17 2.68
C ASP A 71 -1.55 5.49 3.27
N LEU A 72 -2.59 5.40 4.11
CA LEU A 72 -3.17 6.58 4.77
C LEU A 72 -2.21 7.33 5.69
N ASN A 73 -1.10 6.73 6.10
CA ASN A 73 -0.07 7.35 6.93
C ASN A 73 1.04 7.98 6.09
N GLY A 74 0.93 7.87 4.74
CA GLY A 74 1.92 8.34 3.79
C GLY A 74 3.15 7.44 3.69
N ASN A 75 3.07 6.18 4.15
CA ASN A 75 4.12 5.21 3.90
C ASN A 75 3.97 4.65 2.49
N ARG A 76 5.08 4.55 1.80
CA ARG A 76 5.11 3.95 0.47
C ARG A 76 5.01 2.43 0.57
N TYR A 77 4.32 1.82 -0.39
CA TYR A 77 4.37 0.38 -0.60
C TYR A 77 4.59 0.05 -2.07
N SER A 78 5.07 -1.14 -2.33
CA SER A 78 5.14 -1.73 -3.66
C SER A 78 4.61 -3.16 -3.61
N ILE A 79 3.90 -3.57 -4.66
CA ILE A 79 3.37 -4.92 -4.83
C ILE A 79 3.87 -5.44 -6.18
N LYS A 80 4.48 -6.60 -6.16
CA LYS A 80 4.87 -7.36 -7.36
C LYS A 80 4.06 -8.63 -7.41
N SER A 81 3.65 -9.05 -8.60
CA SER A 81 3.08 -10.37 -8.83
C SER A 81 3.55 -10.94 -10.15
N GLU A 82 3.68 -12.26 -10.21
CA GLU A 82 4.04 -12.97 -11.44
C GLU A 82 2.90 -12.90 -12.45
N GLU A 83 1.67 -13.08 -11.97
CA GLU A 83 0.44 -12.95 -12.77
C GLU A 83 -0.58 -12.08 -12.04
N ALA A 84 -1.33 -11.29 -12.81
CA ALA A 84 -2.48 -10.54 -12.32
C ALA A 84 -3.60 -10.53 -13.35
N PHE A 85 -4.85 -10.47 -12.89
CA PHE A 85 -6.03 -10.28 -13.72
C PHE A 85 -7.05 -9.41 -13.04
N LEU A 86 -7.82 -8.67 -13.82
CA LEU A 86 -8.87 -7.80 -13.33
C LEU A 86 -10.17 -8.60 -13.17
N ASP A 87 -10.95 -8.23 -12.16
CA ASP A 87 -12.31 -8.74 -12.05
C ASP A 87 -13.17 -8.12 -13.17
N GLU A 88 -13.93 -8.95 -13.90
CA GLU A 88 -14.74 -8.51 -15.05
C GLU A 88 -15.89 -7.56 -14.65
N ILE A 89 -16.44 -7.74 -13.44
CA ILE A 89 -17.56 -6.96 -12.93
C ILE A 89 -17.08 -5.75 -12.14
N LYS A 90 -15.94 -5.90 -11.43
CA LYS A 90 -15.35 -4.91 -10.53
C LYS A 90 -13.91 -4.63 -10.93
N PRO A 91 -13.67 -3.82 -11.95
CA PRO A 91 -12.31 -3.59 -12.49
C PRO A 91 -11.35 -2.94 -11.47
N GLU A 92 -11.88 -2.46 -10.35
CA GLU A 92 -11.05 -2.01 -9.23
C GLU A 92 -10.42 -3.16 -8.44
N ILE A 93 -10.87 -4.40 -8.62
CA ILE A 93 -10.32 -5.59 -7.97
C ILE A 93 -9.30 -6.25 -8.89
N VAL A 94 -8.11 -6.45 -8.37
CA VAL A 94 -7.00 -7.11 -9.05
C VAL A 94 -6.68 -8.40 -8.29
N TYR A 95 -6.82 -9.54 -8.94
CA TYR A 95 -6.36 -10.83 -8.44
C TYR A 95 -4.92 -11.06 -8.87
N MET A 96 -4.10 -11.59 -7.99
CA MET A 96 -2.67 -11.74 -8.21
C MET A 96 -2.20 -13.14 -7.78
N LYS A 97 -1.15 -13.65 -8.46
CA LYS A 97 -0.46 -14.88 -8.07
C LYS A 97 1.02 -14.61 -7.83
N ASN A 98 1.60 -15.36 -6.90
CA ASN A 98 3.00 -15.24 -6.50
C ASN A 98 3.34 -13.78 -6.13
N VAL A 99 2.72 -13.33 -5.04
CA VAL A 99 2.75 -11.93 -4.62
C VAL A 99 3.95 -11.67 -3.71
N HIS A 100 4.64 -10.57 -3.95
CA HIS A 100 5.62 -9.97 -3.04
C HIS A 100 5.27 -8.50 -2.83
N ALA A 101 4.85 -8.14 -1.62
CA ALA A 101 4.59 -6.77 -1.24
C ALA A 101 5.66 -6.26 -0.28
N ILE A 102 6.09 -5.01 -0.44
CA ILE A 102 7.06 -4.35 0.43
C ILE A 102 6.42 -3.05 0.94
N PHE A 103 6.35 -2.91 2.25
CA PHE A 103 5.91 -1.68 2.91
C PHE A 103 7.13 -0.97 3.49
N TYR A 104 7.30 0.31 3.13
CA TYR A 104 8.43 1.15 3.54
C TYR A 104 8.00 2.09 4.67
N PHE A 105 8.57 1.93 5.84
CA PHE A 105 8.26 2.79 6.97
C PHE A 105 9.20 3.99 7.07
N LYS A 106 8.76 5.03 7.80
CA LYS A 106 9.51 6.30 7.95
C LYS A 106 10.87 6.16 8.61
N ASN A 107 11.07 5.11 9.42
CA ASN A 107 12.34 4.79 10.08
C ASN A 107 13.31 3.99 9.21
N SER A 108 13.06 3.89 7.92
CA SER A 108 13.82 3.11 6.94
C SER A 108 13.70 1.59 7.08
N ASP A 109 12.83 1.10 7.98
CA ASP A 109 12.52 -0.33 8.05
C ASP A 109 11.58 -0.73 6.91
N THR A 110 11.63 -2.01 6.54
CA THR A 110 10.71 -2.61 5.58
C THR A 110 9.97 -3.78 6.20
N LEU A 111 8.73 -3.97 5.77
CA LEU A 111 7.96 -5.18 5.97
C LEU A 111 7.80 -5.85 4.60
N ASP A 112 8.39 -7.01 4.44
CA ASP A 112 8.24 -7.84 3.26
C ASP A 112 7.13 -8.87 3.49
N VAL A 113 6.20 -9.00 2.54
CA VAL A 113 5.08 -9.95 2.61
C VAL A 113 5.04 -10.76 1.33
N PHE A 114 5.00 -12.07 1.45
CA PHE A 114 4.90 -13.03 0.37
C PHE A 114 3.64 -13.86 0.52
N SER A 115 2.99 -14.23 -0.57
CA SER A 115 1.87 -15.17 -0.60
C SER A 115 1.72 -15.80 -1.98
N ASP A 116 1.07 -16.95 -2.07
CA ASP A 116 0.78 -17.58 -3.35
C ASP A 116 -0.32 -16.83 -4.10
N GLU A 117 -1.30 -16.28 -3.39
CA GLU A 117 -2.40 -15.52 -3.95
C GLU A 117 -2.57 -14.17 -3.24
N GLY A 118 -3.07 -13.19 -3.98
CA GLY A 118 -3.38 -11.87 -3.45
C GLY A 118 -4.55 -11.20 -4.15
N VAL A 119 -5.21 -10.31 -3.44
CA VAL A 119 -6.25 -9.44 -3.98
C VAL A 119 -5.93 -8.01 -3.58
N TYR A 120 -5.95 -7.12 -4.55
CA TYR A 120 -5.73 -5.69 -4.35
C TYR A 120 -6.90 -4.90 -4.87
N ASN A 121 -7.45 -4.01 -4.06
CA ASN A 121 -8.46 -3.06 -4.51
C ASN A 121 -7.78 -1.71 -4.78
N ASN A 122 -7.70 -1.32 -6.06
CA ASN A 122 -7.01 -0.10 -6.48
C ASN A 122 -7.77 1.20 -6.15
N LYS A 123 -9.01 1.08 -5.64
CA LYS A 123 -9.85 2.21 -5.22
C LYS A 123 -9.81 2.44 -3.71
N SER A 124 -9.92 1.38 -2.92
CA SER A 124 -9.85 1.46 -1.44
C SER A 124 -8.44 1.28 -0.90
N PHE A 125 -7.52 0.75 -1.71
CA PHE A 125 -6.16 0.34 -1.34
C PHE A 125 -6.13 -0.76 -0.28
N ASP A 126 -7.23 -1.52 -0.17
CA ASP A 126 -7.29 -2.71 0.66
C ASP A 126 -6.52 -3.86 -0.01
N MET A 127 -5.85 -4.67 0.79
CA MET A 127 -5.03 -5.78 0.32
C MET A 127 -5.38 -7.05 1.07
N LYS A 128 -5.35 -8.17 0.37
CA LYS A 128 -5.52 -9.50 0.93
C LYS A 128 -4.42 -10.40 0.39
N PHE A 129 -3.80 -11.16 1.26
CA PHE A 129 -2.79 -12.17 0.96
C PHE A 129 -3.32 -13.51 1.45
N GLU A 130 -3.27 -14.52 0.61
CA GLU A 130 -3.81 -15.86 0.90
C GLU A 130 -2.82 -16.93 0.47
N LYS A 131 -2.85 -18.03 1.18
CA LYS A 131 -2.03 -19.21 0.98
C LYS A 131 -0.54 -18.95 1.21
N ASN A 132 0.02 -19.67 2.14
CA ASN A 132 1.45 -19.62 2.46
C ASN A 132 1.95 -18.20 2.75
N VAL A 133 1.18 -17.39 3.46
CA VAL A 133 1.57 -16.03 3.82
C VAL A 133 2.81 -16.05 4.70
N LYS A 134 3.87 -15.36 4.26
CA LYS A 134 5.10 -15.14 5.02
C LYS A 134 5.36 -13.65 5.08
N ALA A 135 5.58 -13.13 6.28
CA ALA A 135 5.95 -11.74 6.45
C ALA A 135 7.24 -11.64 7.26
N LYS A 136 8.12 -10.73 6.86
CA LYS A 136 9.39 -10.47 7.54
C LYS A 136 9.51 -8.99 7.88
N TYR A 137 9.74 -8.73 9.16
CA TYR A 137 10.00 -7.39 9.67
C TYR A 137 11.17 -7.45 10.66
N GLN A 138 12.30 -6.87 10.29
CA GLN A 138 13.55 -6.96 11.06
C GLN A 138 13.92 -8.42 11.36
N GLU A 139 13.99 -8.80 12.66
CA GLU A 139 14.31 -10.15 13.14
C GLU A 139 13.06 -11.01 13.40
N THR A 140 11.89 -10.50 13.01
CA THR A 140 10.60 -11.18 13.21
C THR A 140 10.11 -11.80 11.92
N ASP A 141 9.87 -13.10 11.92
CA ASP A 141 9.21 -13.85 10.87
C ASP A 141 7.78 -14.21 11.31
N LEU A 142 6.82 -13.95 10.43
CA LEU A 142 5.41 -14.30 10.61
C LEU A 142 4.98 -15.25 9.50
N PHE A 143 4.22 -16.28 9.85
CA PHE A 143 3.60 -17.24 8.96
C PHE A 143 2.11 -17.32 9.26
N ALA A 144 1.27 -17.41 8.22
CA ALA A 144 -0.17 -17.56 8.32
C ALA A 144 -0.74 -18.08 6.99
N GLU A 145 -2.00 -18.50 6.96
CA GLU A 145 -2.68 -18.79 5.70
C GLU A 145 -3.31 -17.53 5.08
N LYS A 146 -3.58 -16.48 5.92
CA LYS A 146 -4.29 -15.31 5.47
C LYS A 146 -3.86 -14.05 6.21
N ALA A 147 -3.70 -12.96 5.44
CA ALA A 147 -3.52 -11.61 5.97
C ALA A 147 -4.38 -10.61 5.18
N GLU A 148 -5.12 -9.76 5.87
CA GLU A 148 -6.00 -8.74 5.29
C GLU A 148 -5.64 -7.36 5.86
N TYR A 149 -5.25 -6.46 4.99
CA TYR A 149 -5.04 -5.05 5.33
C TYR A 149 -6.21 -4.21 4.80
N SER A 150 -6.92 -3.56 5.70
CA SER A 150 -7.93 -2.56 5.33
C SER A 150 -7.37 -1.16 5.53
N ASN A 151 -7.07 -0.50 4.42
CA ASN A 151 -6.56 0.87 4.42
C ASN A 151 -7.60 1.84 5.01
N SER A 152 -8.85 1.75 4.55
CA SER A 152 -9.95 2.64 4.98
C SER A 152 -10.25 2.53 6.49
N LYS A 153 -10.20 1.33 7.05
CA LYS A 153 -10.46 1.06 8.46
C LYS A 153 -9.21 1.10 9.32
N SER A 154 -8.02 1.08 8.72
CA SER A 154 -6.72 1.02 9.40
C SER A 154 -6.56 -0.20 10.32
N PHE A 155 -6.98 -1.36 9.84
CA PHE A 155 -6.83 -2.66 10.48
C PHE A 155 -5.97 -3.60 9.65
N LEU A 156 -5.16 -4.38 10.34
CA LEU A 156 -4.51 -5.58 9.80
C LEU A 156 -5.04 -6.79 10.55
N VAL A 157 -5.58 -7.74 9.82
CA VAL A 157 -6.07 -9.01 10.36
C VAL A 157 -5.21 -10.13 9.78
N ILE A 158 -4.64 -10.95 10.64
CA ILE A 158 -3.85 -12.12 10.26
C ILE A 158 -4.54 -13.31 10.87
N SER A 159 -4.83 -14.34 10.09
CA SER A 159 -5.60 -15.50 10.55
C SER A 159 -5.13 -16.80 9.90
N ASP A 160 -5.58 -17.85 10.52
CA ASP A 160 -5.40 -19.22 10.11
C ASP A 160 -3.92 -19.66 10.22
N GLU A 161 -3.65 -20.49 11.24
CA GLU A 161 -2.31 -21.04 11.56
C GLU A 161 -1.22 -19.99 11.83
N VAL A 162 -1.54 -18.92 12.55
CA VAL A 162 -0.59 -17.84 12.80
C VAL A 162 0.56 -18.31 13.69
N LYS A 163 1.79 -18.12 13.18
CA LYS A 163 3.05 -18.40 13.89
C LYS A 163 3.97 -17.19 13.76
N ILE A 164 4.45 -16.68 14.87
CA ILE A 164 5.44 -15.60 14.90
C ILE A 164 6.69 -16.12 15.58
N ASN A 165 7.81 -15.94 14.93
CA ASN A 165 9.14 -16.25 15.45
C ASN A 165 9.96 -14.98 15.54
N ASP A 166 10.48 -14.68 16.73
CA ASP A 166 11.31 -13.53 17.02
C ASP A 166 12.46 -13.95 17.96
N ILE A 167 13.54 -13.22 17.96
CA ILE A 167 14.67 -13.49 18.88
C ILE A 167 14.26 -13.44 20.35
N LYS A 168 13.21 -12.64 20.66
CA LYS A 168 12.66 -12.46 22.01
C LYS A 168 11.62 -13.50 22.38
N GLY A 169 11.15 -14.31 21.41
CA GLY A 169 10.17 -15.36 21.69
C GLY A 169 9.33 -15.75 20.49
N ASN A 170 8.42 -16.67 20.73
CA ASN A 170 7.53 -17.24 19.72
C ASN A 170 6.08 -17.12 20.16
N LEU A 171 5.17 -16.93 19.21
CA LEU A 171 3.74 -16.87 19.42
C LEU A 171 3.03 -17.77 18.41
N ILE A 172 2.07 -18.56 18.89
CA ILE A 172 1.13 -19.34 18.07
C ILE A 172 -0.27 -18.90 18.47
N ALA A 173 -1.10 -18.57 17.49
CA ALA A 173 -2.48 -18.12 17.67
C ALA A 173 -3.32 -18.47 16.43
N ASP A 174 -4.64 -18.40 16.53
CA ASP A 174 -5.51 -18.59 15.37
C ASP A 174 -5.74 -17.27 14.62
N LYS A 175 -5.73 -16.15 15.35
CA LYS A 175 -5.99 -14.84 14.76
C LYS A 175 -5.33 -13.72 15.54
N LEU A 176 -4.78 -12.76 14.79
CA LEU A 176 -4.29 -11.47 15.27
C LEU A 176 -5.07 -10.35 14.60
N ILE A 177 -5.46 -9.35 15.38
CA ILE A 177 -6.10 -8.14 14.87
C ILE A 177 -5.29 -6.95 15.37
N PHE A 178 -4.69 -6.22 14.46
CA PHE A 178 -3.92 -5.01 14.78
C PHE A 178 -4.70 -3.76 14.35
N ASP A 179 -5.14 -2.97 15.34
CA ASP A 179 -5.66 -1.62 15.13
C ASP A 179 -4.49 -0.66 14.98
N ILE A 180 -4.21 -0.26 13.74
CA ILE A 180 -3.03 0.55 13.40
C ILE A 180 -3.13 1.95 14.01
N LYS A 181 -4.35 2.51 14.08
CA LYS A 181 -4.56 3.85 14.66
C LYS A 181 -4.37 3.86 16.16
N LYS A 182 -4.90 2.88 16.86
CA LYS A 182 -4.78 2.75 18.32
C LYS A 182 -3.50 2.07 18.75
N LYS A 183 -2.73 1.49 17.81
CA LYS A 183 -1.54 0.66 18.08
C LYS A 183 -1.84 -0.49 19.05
N LYS A 184 -3.02 -1.09 18.91
CA LYS A 184 -3.52 -2.16 19.77
C LYS A 184 -3.51 -3.47 19.01
N LEU A 185 -2.94 -4.51 19.62
CA LEU A 185 -2.96 -5.89 19.13
C LEU A 185 -3.89 -6.74 19.98
N ASP A 186 -4.90 -7.32 19.36
CA ASP A 186 -5.76 -8.34 19.95
C ASP A 186 -5.37 -9.70 19.39
N ILE A 187 -5.13 -10.67 20.29
CA ILE A 187 -4.75 -12.04 19.96
C ILE A 187 -5.90 -12.94 20.35
N THR A 188 -6.34 -13.79 19.43
CA THR A 188 -7.49 -14.67 19.65
C THR A 188 -7.13 -16.11 19.28
N SER A 189 -7.64 -17.04 20.06
CA SER A 189 -7.66 -18.47 19.75
C SER A 189 -9.09 -18.98 19.75
N PHE A 190 -9.47 -19.84 18.80
CA PHE A 190 -10.79 -20.41 18.63
C PHE A 190 -10.82 -21.87 19.09
N ASN A 191 -12.01 -22.40 19.39
CA ASN A 191 -12.27 -23.81 19.62
C ASN A 191 -11.39 -24.49 20.70
N ASN A 192 -11.24 -23.84 21.87
CA ASN A 192 -10.33 -24.32 22.93
C ASN A 192 -8.83 -24.35 22.51
N GLY A 193 -8.49 -23.75 21.39
CA GLY A 193 -7.12 -23.53 20.99
C GLY A 193 -6.39 -22.70 22.07
N LYS A 194 -5.14 -23.03 22.33
CA LYS A 194 -4.32 -22.32 23.31
C LYS A 194 -3.47 -21.30 22.58
N ILE A 195 -3.47 -20.06 23.08
CA ILE A 195 -2.43 -19.10 22.72
C ILE A 195 -1.16 -19.59 23.40
N ASN A 196 -0.17 -19.98 22.61
CA ASN A 196 1.15 -20.35 23.13
C ASN A 196 2.10 -19.19 22.87
N ALA A 197 2.55 -18.55 23.94
CA ALA A 197 3.55 -17.51 23.88
C ALA A 197 4.76 -17.89 24.74
N ASN A 198 5.94 -17.91 24.16
CA ASN A 198 7.19 -18.08 24.85
C ASN A 198 8.03 -16.81 24.68
N VAL A 199 8.32 -16.13 25.76
CA VAL A 199 9.06 -14.84 25.75
C VAL A 199 10.34 -15.00 26.52
N LYS A 200 11.48 -14.69 25.90
CA LYS A 200 12.78 -14.60 26.55
C LYS A 200 12.90 -13.28 27.27
N LEU A 201 12.84 -13.27 28.58
CA LEU A 201 13.10 -12.08 29.38
C LEU A 201 14.62 -11.89 29.51
N ASN A 202 15.14 -10.76 29.02
CA ASN A 202 16.51 -10.37 29.35
C ASN A 202 16.50 -9.88 30.80
N GLU A 203 16.89 -10.73 31.74
CA GLU A 203 17.25 -10.28 33.10
C GLU A 203 18.44 -9.34 32.98
N LYS A 204 18.23 -8.03 33.09
CA LYS A 204 19.31 -7.12 33.50
C LYS A 204 19.65 -7.49 34.93
N ARG A 205 20.71 -8.24 35.15
CA ARG A 205 21.34 -8.32 36.45
C ARG A 205 21.88 -6.92 36.78
N PHE A 206 21.27 -6.30 37.79
CA PHE A 206 21.81 -5.10 38.43
C PHE A 206 23.04 -5.45 39.19
#